data_bffe06b8fb1b613f2146348a8ad706eb
#
_entry.id   bffe06b8fb1b613f2146348a8ad706eb
#
_cell.length_a   1.000
_cell.length_b   1.000
_cell.length_c   1.000
_cell.angle_alpha   90.00
_cell.angle_beta   90.00
_cell.angle_gamma   90.00
#
_symmetry.space_group_name_H-M   'P 1'
#
loop_
_entity.id
_entity.type
_entity.pdbx_description
1 polymer ?
#
loop_
_entity_poly.entity_id
_entity_poly.type
_entity_poly.pdbx_seq_one_letter_code
_entity_poly.pdbx_strand_id
1 'polypeptide(L)'
;DLGIEIIHAPEFVTDLGPVSSSIIRKYLLQGDVCTANRLLSYPYTLHGNVVKGFQVGRKIGFPTANLNIDYPDKLIPANGVYAVRIGIPDGKHYGGMLNIGHRPTLNRPNDYSIEVNIFDFSEDLYGKTLSVELIEYVRTEKTFADIKALQSQLVKDKETIRKILSE
;
A
#
# COMPACT_ATOMS: atom_id res chain seq x y z
N ASP A 1 -11.02 28.17 -35.91
CA ASP A 1 -9.62 27.75 -35.81
C ASP A 1 -9.04 28.40 -34.54
N LEU A 2 -8.72 27.57 -33.52
CA LEU A 2 -8.29 28.07 -32.20
C LEU A 2 -6.78 28.33 -32.16
N GLY A 3 -6.03 28.12 -33.27
CA GLY A 3 -4.58 28.30 -33.29
C GLY A 3 -3.78 27.41 -32.33
N ILE A 4 -4.37 26.26 -31.92
CA ILE A 4 -3.72 25.32 -31.01
C ILE A 4 -2.92 24.31 -31.81
N GLU A 5 -1.63 24.25 -31.59
CA GLU A 5 -0.75 23.21 -32.12
C GLU A 5 -0.89 21.92 -31.31
N ILE A 6 -1.20 20.82 -31.99
CA ILE A 6 -1.29 19.50 -31.34
C ILE A 6 0.03 18.77 -31.60
N ILE A 7 0.79 18.55 -30.52
CA ILE A 7 2.01 17.75 -30.56
C ILE A 7 1.67 16.33 -30.06
N HIS A 8 1.82 15.34 -30.93
CA HIS A 8 1.69 13.94 -30.57
C HIS A 8 3.02 13.44 -29.98
N ALA A 9 3.04 13.13 -28.67
CA ALA A 9 4.16 12.43 -28.08
C ALA A 9 4.20 10.98 -28.62
N PRO A 10 5.40 10.43 -28.92
CA PRO A 10 5.53 9.04 -29.31
C PRO A 10 5.05 8.11 -28.18
N GLU A 11 4.51 6.96 -28.58
CA GLU A 11 4.10 5.93 -27.62
C GLU A 11 5.34 5.40 -26.88
N PHE A 12 5.26 5.38 -25.53
CA PHE A 12 6.31 4.79 -24.73
C PHE A 12 6.08 3.28 -24.61
N VAL A 13 7.02 2.50 -25.14
CA VAL A 13 6.95 1.03 -25.19
C VAL A 13 8.07 0.45 -24.34
N THR A 14 7.73 -0.52 -23.50
CA THR A 14 8.67 -1.30 -22.69
C THR A 14 8.71 -2.75 -23.18
N ASP A 15 9.53 -3.59 -22.54
CA ASP A 15 9.51 -5.06 -22.71
C ASP A 15 8.15 -5.69 -22.36
N LEU A 16 7.31 -4.98 -21.60
CA LEU A 16 5.95 -5.38 -21.23
C LEU A 16 4.89 -4.84 -22.22
N GLY A 17 5.30 -4.16 -23.28
CA GLY A 17 4.44 -3.54 -24.28
C GLY A 17 4.21 -2.04 -24.06
N PRO A 18 3.22 -1.45 -24.73
CA PRO A 18 2.93 -0.03 -24.63
C PRO A 18 2.41 0.36 -23.23
N VAL A 19 2.91 1.48 -22.72
CA VAL A 19 2.55 1.97 -21.38
C VAL A 19 1.35 2.90 -21.47
N SER A 20 0.31 2.58 -20.67
CA SER A 20 -0.87 3.44 -20.53
C SER A 20 -1.40 3.41 -19.10
N SER A 21 -2.12 4.46 -18.71
CA SER A 21 -2.78 4.51 -17.39
C SER A 21 -3.74 3.34 -17.19
N SER A 22 -4.42 2.87 -18.23
CA SER A 22 -5.35 1.73 -18.15
C SER A 22 -4.63 0.43 -17.83
N ILE A 23 -3.46 0.19 -18.41
CA ILE A 23 -2.65 -0.99 -18.16
C ILE A 23 -2.10 -0.96 -16.70
N ILE A 24 -1.57 0.17 -16.27
CA ILE A 24 -1.07 0.35 -14.90
C ILE A 24 -2.19 0.12 -13.88
N ARG A 25 -3.38 0.71 -14.09
CA ARG A 25 -4.56 0.49 -13.23
C ARG A 25 -4.94 -0.99 -13.15
N LYS A 26 -4.91 -1.70 -14.26
CA LYS A 26 -5.19 -3.14 -14.30
C LYS A 26 -4.25 -3.92 -13.37
N TYR A 27 -2.93 -3.69 -13.46
CA TYR A 27 -1.95 -4.37 -12.61
C TYR A 27 -2.14 -4.03 -11.12
N LEU A 28 -2.38 -2.76 -10.78
CA LEU A 28 -2.67 -2.34 -9.39
C LEU A 28 -3.92 -3.04 -8.83
N LEU A 29 -5.00 -3.13 -9.61
CA LEU A 29 -6.25 -3.78 -9.22
C LEU A 29 -6.12 -5.32 -9.12
N GLN A 30 -5.08 -5.90 -9.70
CA GLN A 30 -4.74 -7.33 -9.58
C GLN A 30 -3.72 -7.60 -8.47
N GLY A 31 -3.19 -6.55 -7.81
CA GLY A 31 -2.15 -6.66 -6.80
C GLY A 31 -0.73 -6.77 -7.36
N ASP A 32 -0.54 -6.80 -8.68
CA ASP A 32 0.77 -6.84 -9.30
C ASP A 32 1.43 -5.44 -9.29
N VAL A 33 1.82 -5.02 -8.10
CA VAL A 33 2.49 -3.73 -7.90
C VAL A 33 3.90 -3.72 -8.47
N CYS A 34 4.57 -4.87 -8.57
CA CYS A 34 5.90 -4.97 -9.17
C CYS A 34 5.86 -4.56 -10.64
N THR A 35 4.95 -5.14 -11.43
CA THR A 35 4.76 -4.77 -12.84
C THR A 35 4.29 -3.32 -12.98
N ALA A 36 3.35 -2.88 -12.13
CA ALA A 36 2.90 -1.49 -12.14
C ALA A 36 4.05 -0.50 -11.88
N ASN A 37 4.93 -0.78 -10.91
CA ASN A 37 6.09 0.05 -10.58
C ASN A 37 7.11 0.09 -11.74
N ARG A 38 7.35 -1.04 -12.41
CA ARG A 38 8.20 -1.07 -13.61
C ARG A 38 7.66 -0.17 -14.72
N LEU A 39 6.36 -0.22 -14.98
CA LEU A 39 5.70 0.63 -15.99
C LEU A 39 5.68 2.11 -15.58
N LEU A 40 5.57 2.41 -14.29
CA LEU A 40 5.63 3.77 -13.73
C LEU A 40 7.06 4.33 -13.67
N SER A 41 8.08 3.47 -13.61
CA SER A 41 9.48 3.80 -13.30
C SER A 41 9.70 4.31 -11.87
N TYR A 42 8.72 4.16 -10.99
CA TYR A 42 8.80 4.49 -9.55
C TYR A 42 7.78 3.68 -8.75
N PRO A 43 7.98 3.48 -7.44
CA PRO A 43 7.02 2.77 -6.60
C PRO A 43 5.67 3.48 -6.50
N TYR A 44 4.59 2.73 -6.68
CA TYR A 44 3.24 3.26 -6.45
C TYR A 44 3.08 3.64 -4.99
N THR A 45 2.77 4.89 -4.72
CA THR A 45 2.78 5.47 -3.37
C THR A 45 1.39 5.91 -2.96
N LEU A 46 0.99 5.55 -1.74
CA LEU A 46 -0.19 6.08 -1.05
C LEU A 46 0.27 7.14 -0.04
N HIS A 47 -0.43 8.26 0.00
CA HIS A 47 -0.27 9.29 1.03
C HIS A 47 -1.51 9.32 1.89
N GLY A 48 -1.34 9.36 3.20
CA GLY A 48 -2.47 9.38 4.10
C GLY A 48 -2.12 9.83 5.52
N ASN A 49 -3.13 10.38 6.18
CA ASN A 49 -3.02 10.82 7.56
C ASN A 49 -3.27 9.65 8.52
N VAL A 50 -2.44 9.53 9.55
CA VAL A 50 -2.62 8.52 10.58
C VAL A 50 -3.80 8.88 11.47
N VAL A 51 -4.80 8.00 11.48
CA VAL A 51 -6.04 8.14 12.27
C VAL A 51 -6.15 7.05 13.34
N LYS A 52 -7.01 7.27 14.34
CA LYS A 52 -7.29 6.28 15.37
C LYS A 52 -8.02 5.09 14.75
N GLY A 53 -7.55 3.86 15.02
CA GLY A 53 -8.18 2.60 14.68
C GLY A 53 -8.53 1.77 15.90
N PHE A 54 -8.90 0.51 15.70
CA PHE A 54 -9.33 -0.41 16.77
C PHE A 54 -8.21 -0.91 17.68
N GLN A 55 -6.93 -0.64 17.36
CA GLN A 55 -5.73 -0.97 18.13
C GLN A 55 -5.57 -2.47 18.47
N VAL A 56 -6.19 -3.37 17.72
CA VAL A 56 -6.11 -4.82 17.95
C VAL A 56 -4.67 -5.31 17.80
N GLY A 57 -3.95 -4.84 16.78
CA GLY A 57 -2.56 -5.19 16.52
C GLY A 57 -1.62 -4.89 17.69
N ARG A 58 -1.87 -3.81 18.44
CA ARG A 58 -1.06 -3.44 19.61
C ARG A 58 -1.08 -4.53 20.69
N LYS A 59 -2.21 -5.20 20.90
CA LYS A 59 -2.38 -6.26 21.90
C LYS A 59 -1.62 -7.54 21.57
N ILE A 60 -1.29 -7.73 20.29
CA ILE A 60 -0.62 -8.94 19.80
C ILE A 60 0.83 -8.67 19.35
N GLY A 61 1.41 -7.51 19.69
CA GLY A 61 2.80 -7.17 19.37
C GLY A 61 3.03 -6.67 17.94
N PHE A 62 1.97 -6.37 17.19
CA PHE A 62 2.01 -5.81 15.85
C PHE A 62 1.21 -4.49 15.78
N PRO A 63 1.68 -3.40 16.42
CA PRO A 63 0.96 -2.13 16.37
C PRO A 63 0.83 -1.65 14.92
N THR A 64 -0.37 -1.21 14.54
CA THR A 64 -0.65 -0.68 13.21
C THR A 64 -1.10 0.77 13.26
N ALA A 65 -0.65 1.58 12.30
CA ALA A 65 -1.20 2.88 11.99
C ALA A 65 -2.31 2.72 10.96
N ASN A 66 -3.49 3.25 11.23
CA ASN A 66 -4.58 3.30 10.26
C ASN A 66 -4.42 4.55 9.42
N LEU A 67 -4.47 4.42 8.10
CA LEU A 67 -4.32 5.52 7.16
C LEU A 67 -5.67 5.93 6.57
N ASN A 68 -5.95 7.21 6.64
CA ASN A 68 -6.97 7.86 5.85
C ASN A 68 -6.28 8.48 4.63
N ILE A 69 -6.62 8.00 3.42
CA ILE A 69 -5.96 8.46 2.19
C ILE A 69 -6.42 9.86 1.84
N ASP A 70 -5.46 10.76 1.57
CA ASP A 70 -5.68 12.19 1.39
C ASP A 70 -6.51 12.52 0.13
N TYR A 71 -6.40 11.70 -0.90
CA TYR A 71 -7.06 11.92 -2.20
C TYR A 71 -8.15 10.90 -2.44
N PRO A 72 -9.44 11.31 -2.50
CA PRO A 72 -10.56 10.38 -2.67
C PRO A 72 -10.54 9.60 -3.99
N ASP A 73 -9.93 10.18 -5.03
CA ASP A 73 -9.80 9.55 -6.35
C ASP A 73 -8.52 8.70 -6.51
N LYS A 74 -7.72 8.58 -5.43
CA LYS A 74 -6.52 7.74 -5.47
C LYS A 74 -6.92 6.28 -5.61
N LEU A 75 -6.40 5.63 -6.65
CA LEU A 75 -6.63 4.21 -6.85
C LEU A 75 -6.04 3.42 -5.68
N ILE A 76 -6.87 2.65 -5.00
CA ILE A 76 -6.41 1.70 -3.98
C ILE A 76 -6.16 0.36 -4.67
N PRO A 77 -4.96 -0.23 -4.53
CA PRO A 77 -4.65 -1.54 -5.11
C PRO A 77 -5.51 -2.66 -4.54
N ALA A 78 -5.37 -3.86 -5.09
CA ALA A 78 -6.11 -5.04 -4.64
C ALA A 78 -5.97 -5.28 -3.13
N ASN A 79 -7.00 -5.86 -2.51
CA ASN A 79 -6.95 -6.27 -1.11
C ASN A 79 -5.85 -7.31 -0.88
N GLY A 80 -5.15 -7.19 0.25
CA GLY A 80 -4.08 -8.11 0.62
C GLY A 80 -2.98 -7.47 1.47
N VAL A 81 -1.93 -8.22 1.65
CA VAL A 81 -0.75 -7.81 2.42
C VAL A 81 0.39 -7.49 1.46
N TYR A 82 1.06 -6.37 1.71
CA TYR A 82 2.14 -5.83 0.88
C TYR A 82 3.40 -5.56 1.70
N ALA A 83 4.54 -5.80 1.09
CA ALA A 83 5.82 -5.23 1.51
C ALA A 83 5.86 -3.74 1.12
N VAL A 84 6.20 -2.87 2.06
CA VAL A 84 6.19 -1.42 1.82
C VAL A 84 7.40 -0.73 2.44
N ARG A 85 7.78 0.43 1.85
CA ARG A 85 8.65 1.42 2.47
C ARG A 85 7.81 2.60 2.91
N ILE A 86 8.04 3.06 4.14
CA ILE A 86 7.25 4.13 4.76
C ILE A 86 8.15 5.32 5.01
N GLY A 87 7.83 6.45 4.40
CA GLY A 87 8.41 7.75 4.72
C GLY A 87 7.59 8.45 5.80
N ILE A 88 8.26 8.94 6.83
CA ILE A 88 7.67 9.75 7.90
C ILE A 88 8.09 11.21 7.77
N PRO A 89 7.40 12.18 8.42
CA PRO A 89 7.64 13.61 8.21
C PRO A 89 9.05 14.12 8.54
N ASP A 90 9.83 13.40 9.33
CA ASP A 90 11.21 13.74 9.66
C ASP A 90 12.23 13.34 8.57
N GLY A 91 11.75 12.82 7.45
CA GLY A 91 12.56 12.40 6.30
C GLY A 91 13.15 10.99 6.41
N LYS A 92 12.91 10.26 7.50
CA LYS A 92 13.35 8.88 7.63
C LYS A 92 12.43 7.91 6.92
N HIS A 93 12.99 6.77 6.50
CA HIS A 93 12.28 5.70 5.83
C HIS A 93 12.42 4.40 6.63
N TYR A 94 11.32 3.65 6.71
CA TYR A 94 11.24 2.37 7.42
C TYR A 94 10.65 1.31 6.51
N GLY A 95 11.04 0.06 6.72
CA GLY A 95 10.32 -1.07 6.15
C GLY A 95 9.03 -1.34 6.92
N GLY A 96 8.05 -1.94 6.26
CA GLY A 96 6.81 -2.30 6.93
C GLY A 96 5.92 -3.24 6.14
N MET A 97 4.83 -3.60 6.78
CA MET A 97 3.78 -4.45 6.25
C MET A 97 2.48 -3.64 6.16
N LEU A 98 1.93 -3.53 4.97
CA LEU A 98 0.65 -2.88 4.71
C LEU A 98 -0.43 -3.93 4.52
N ASN A 99 -1.57 -3.78 5.18
CA ASN A 99 -2.81 -4.50 4.88
C ASN A 99 -3.82 -3.55 4.24
N ILE A 100 -4.29 -3.91 3.05
CA ILE A 100 -5.44 -3.29 2.39
C ILE A 100 -6.60 -4.27 2.50
N GLY A 101 -7.65 -3.89 3.19
CA GLY A 101 -8.85 -4.69 3.39
C GLY A 101 -10.13 -3.92 3.16
N HIS A 102 -11.25 -4.61 3.17
CA HIS A 102 -12.58 -3.99 3.08
C HIS A 102 -13.14 -3.83 4.50
N ARG A 103 -13.67 -2.64 4.80
CA ARG A 103 -14.55 -2.47 5.98
C ARG A 103 -15.98 -2.72 5.56
N PRO A 104 -16.68 -3.72 6.12
CA PRO A 104 -18.11 -3.89 5.88
C PRO A 104 -18.90 -2.83 6.70
N THR A 105 -18.76 -1.56 6.37
CA THR A 105 -19.59 -0.50 6.92
C THR A 105 -20.75 -0.22 5.98
N LEU A 106 -21.94 -0.09 6.58
CA LEU A 106 -23.25 -0.19 5.97
C LEU A 106 -23.60 0.81 4.85
N ASN A 107 -22.73 1.72 4.39
CA ASN A 107 -23.18 2.75 3.43
C ASN A 107 -22.12 3.39 2.51
N ARG A 108 -20.92 2.83 2.34
CA ARG A 108 -19.96 3.40 1.38
C ARG A 108 -19.28 2.30 0.55
N PRO A 109 -19.46 2.27 -0.78
CA PRO A 109 -18.92 1.22 -1.64
C PRO A 109 -17.39 1.16 -1.72
N ASN A 110 -16.66 2.14 -1.16
CA ASN A 110 -15.20 2.25 -1.22
C ASN A 110 -14.56 2.41 0.17
N ASP A 111 -15.13 1.78 1.21
CA ASP A 111 -14.57 1.90 2.57
C ASP A 111 -13.45 0.88 2.77
N TYR A 112 -12.23 1.28 2.42
CA TYR A 112 -11.03 0.48 2.63
C TYR A 112 -10.51 0.64 4.05
N SER A 113 -10.04 -0.46 4.65
CA SER A 113 -9.15 -0.44 5.81
C SER A 113 -7.72 -0.49 5.32
N ILE A 114 -6.96 0.56 5.56
CA ILE A 114 -5.55 0.64 5.17
C ILE A 114 -4.74 0.75 6.45
N GLU A 115 -4.06 -0.35 6.80
CA GLU A 115 -3.33 -0.47 8.06
C GLU A 115 -1.87 -0.81 7.79
N VAL A 116 -0.94 -0.02 8.35
CA VAL A 116 0.49 -0.26 8.19
C VAL A 116 1.15 -0.57 9.54
N ASN A 117 1.85 -1.70 9.60
CA ASN A 117 2.78 -2.02 10.70
C ASN A 117 4.18 -1.59 10.25
N ILE A 118 4.77 -0.61 10.96
CA ILE A 118 6.10 -0.08 10.68
C ILE A 118 7.12 -0.88 11.50
N PHE A 119 8.13 -1.44 10.85
CA PHE A 119 9.13 -2.27 11.52
C PHE A 119 10.10 -1.40 12.32
N ASP A 120 10.45 -1.89 13.50
CA ASP A 120 11.45 -1.29 14.38
C ASP A 120 11.15 0.19 14.73
N PHE A 121 9.86 0.53 14.81
CA PHE A 121 9.36 1.86 15.08
C PHE A 121 8.36 1.85 16.25
N SER A 122 8.47 2.83 17.16
CA SER A 122 7.64 2.88 18.38
C SER A 122 7.08 4.27 18.72
N GLU A 123 7.37 5.29 17.88
CA GLU A 123 6.90 6.65 18.15
C GLU A 123 5.41 6.84 17.80
N ASP A 124 4.81 7.90 18.34
CA ASP A 124 3.44 8.29 18.01
C ASP A 124 3.38 9.03 16.66
N LEU A 125 2.48 8.55 15.79
CA LEU A 125 2.27 9.09 14.45
C LEU A 125 0.88 9.69 14.24
N TYR A 126 0.02 9.74 15.26
CA TYR A 126 -1.33 10.28 15.10
C TYR A 126 -1.32 11.71 14.53
N GLY A 127 -2.16 11.93 13.52
CA GLY A 127 -2.26 13.21 12.80
C GLY A 127 -1.08 13.54 11.88
N LYS A 128 -0.07 12.68 11.80
CA LYS A 128 1.03 12.84 10.84
C LYS A 128 0.66 12.22 9.49
N THR A 129 1.14 12.82 8.42
CA THR A 129 1.01 12.26 7.06
C THR A 129 2.17 11.32 6.79
N LEU A 130 1.86 10.11 6.29
CA LEU A 130 2.85 9.14 5.85
C LEU A 130 2.82 9.00 4.32
N SER A 131 3.97 8.71 3.74
CA SER A 131 4.09 8.17 2.38
C SER A 131 4.35 6.67 2.47
N VAL A 132 3.57 5.87 1.76
CA VAL A 132 3.67 4.41 1.78
C VAL A 132 3.89 3.92 0.36
N GLU A 133 5.12 3.53 0.06
CA GLU A 133 5.55 2.97 -1.22
C GLU A 133 5.28 1.47 -1.24
N LEU A 134 4.45 1.00 -2.17
CA LEU A 134 4.16 -0.41 -2.34
C LEU A 134 5.27 -1.07 -3.16
N ILE A 135 5.95 -2.05 -2.58
CA ILE A 135 7.10 -2.72 -3.20
C ILE A 135 6.67 -4.05 -3.82
N GLU A 136 5.99 -4.91 -3.06
CA GLU A 136 5.58 -6.24 -3.52
C GLU A 136 4.30 -6.71 -2.82
N TYR A 137 3.47 -7.46 -3.55
CA TYR A 137 2.30 -8.14 -3.02
C TYR A 137 2.71 -9.46 -2.38
N VAL A 138 2.40 -9.65 -1.10
CA VAL A 138 2.85 -10.83 -0.33
C VAL A 138 1.80 -11.93 -0.34
N ARG A 139 0.54 -11.59 -0.09
CA ARG A 139 -0.57 -12.55 -0.04
C ARG A 139 -1.94 -11.90 -0.01
N THR A 140 -2.97 -12.70 -0.27
CA THR A 140 -4.37 -12.32 -0.05
C THR A 140 -4.69 -12.18 1.45
N GLU A 141 -5.78 -11.48 1.77
CA GLU A 141 -6.34 -11.51 3.13
C GLU A 141 -6.74 -12.93 3.53
N LYS A 142 -6.64 -13.20 4.84
CA LYS A 142 -7.03 -14.50 5.43
C LYS A 142 -7.84 -14.28 6.67
N THR A 143 -8.83 -15.12 6.88
CA THR A 143 -9.53 -15.26 8.17
C THR A 143 -8.76 -16.25 9.05
N PHE A 144 -8.64 -15.96 10.33
CA PHE A 144 -7.91 -16.79 11.28
C PHE A 144 -8.87 -17.33 12.33
N ALA A 145 -8.66 -18.59 12.74
CA ALA A 145 -9.51 -19.25 13.72
C ALA A 145 -9.36 -18.59 15.13
N ASP A 146 -8.17 -18.10 15.43
CA ASP A 146 -7.85 -17.46 16.71
C ASP A 146 -6.71 -16.43 16.58
N ILE A 147 -6.48 -15.71 17.67
CA ILE A 147 -5.42 -14.68 17.77
C ILE A 147 -4.03 -15.28 17.62
N LYS A 148 -3.79 -16.51 18.06
CA LYS A 148 -2.46 -17.16 17.96
C LYS A 148 -2.13 -17.50 16.51
N ALA A 149 -3.12 -17.97 15.74
CA ALA A 149 -2.96 -18.23 14.31
C ALA A 149 -2.67 -16.95 13.54
N LEU A 150 -3.38 -15.84 13.83
CA LEU A 150 -3.10 -14.52 13.29
C LEU A 150 -1.66 -14.08 13.61
N GLN A 151 -1.26 -14.14 14.88
CA GLN A 151 0.07 -13.72 15.32
C GLN A 151 1.17 -14.54 14.62
N SER A 152 1.01 -15.86 14.51
CA SER A 152 1.95 -16.73 13.81
C SER A 152 2.09 -16.37 12.34
N GLN A 153 0.98 -16.00 11.67
CA GLN A 153 1.03 -15.55 10.28
C GLN A 153 1.73 -14.20 10.15
N LEU A 154 1.47 -13.24 11.05
CA LEU A 154 2.11 -11.92 11.03
C LEU A 154 3.63 -12.02 11.22
N VAL A 155 4.11 -12.96 12.05
CA VAL A 155 5.55 -13.25 12.17
C VAL A 155 6.14 -13.71 10.83
N LYS A 156 5.50 -14.67 10.18
CA LYS A 156 5.93 -15.17 8.85
C LYS A 156 5.92 -14.07 7.79
N ASP A 157 4.87 -13.26 7.76
CA ASP A 157 4.77 -12.15 6.84
C ASP A 157 5.92 -11.15 7.05
N LYS A 158 6.21 -10.78 8.31
CA LYS A 158 7.32 -9.89 8.66
C LYS A 158 8.67 -10.43 8.20
N GLU A 159 8.93 -11.72 8.39
CA GLU A 159 10.17 -12.37 7.94
C GLU A 159 10.29 -12.34 6.41
N THR A 160 9.20 -12.66 5.69
CA THR A 160 9.16 -12.60 4.23
C THR A 160 9.40 -11.18 3.73
N ILE A 161 8.70 -10.21 4.30
CA ILE A 161 8.82 -8.80 3.90
C ILE A 161 10.22 -8.25 4.17
N ARG A 162 10.85 -8.62 5.28
CA ARG A 162 12.24 -8.22 5.56
C ARG A 162 13.21 -8.71 4.49
N LYS A 163 13.02 -9.91 3.96
CA LYS A 163 13.82 -10.43 2.84
C LYS A 163 13.60 -9.61 1.59
N ILE A 164 12.33 -9.37 1.21
CA ILE A 164 11.97 -8.55 0.04
C ILE A 164 12.60 -7.15 0.11
N LEU A 165 12.56 -6.51 1.29
CA LEU A 165 13.06 -5.14 1.45
C LEU A 165 14.58 -5.02 1.57
N SER A 166 15.30 -6.14 1.75
CA SER A 166 16.77 -6.20 1.81
C SER A 166 17.45 -6.46 0.47
N GLU A 167 16.67 -6.80 -0.56
CA GLU A 167 17.11 -6.91 -1.96
C GLU A 167 17.08 -5.55 -2.66
#